data_b6d2a48b85efc9c8d62cc7474a47adfc
#
_entry.id   b6d2a48b85efc9c8d62cc7474a47adfc
#
_cell.length_a   1.000
_cell.length_b   1.000
_cell.length_c   1.000
_cell.angle_alpha   90.00
_cell.angle_beta   90.00
_cell.angle_gamma   90.00
#
_symmetry.space_group_name_H-M   'P 1'
#
loop_
_entity.id
_entity.type
_entity.pdbx_description
1 polymer ?
#
loop_
_entity_poly.entity_id
_entity_poly.type
_entity_poly.pdbx_seq_one_letter_code
_entity_poly.pdbx_strand_id
1 'polypeptide(L)'
;MVAQIGPRKPRHTRSASNAADAVAIMDATHTERAIIIGFSRGVQRGLLLAAHQERVQAAVFIAPSYPGGGKVPQRIAFEWGDELDSYEGWAKYNKHYWLRDHRGFLEFFFSQVFIEPHSTKPIEDCVGWGLETTGETLALTHLAPEMQPEEAREMARRVRCPVLVIHGEADAIQSASRGIALAEHTGGQLILLDGSGHAPHVRDPVRVNLLLRDFIKPAPPPRRWARGRSRRKRALYISSPIGLGHARRDVAIADELRKLHPDLEIDWLAQHPVTRVLQAASERIHPASAYLANESSHIESESAEHDLHCFQAIRRMDEILLANFMVLHDLVRDEPYDLWIGDEAWELDYYLHENPEQKRAPYVWLTDFVGWLPMPDGGDHEAFLTADYNAEMIEHIARFPRVRDHAIFVGNDSDIVPDAFGPELPLIRDWTREHYSFAGYVTGFDPADFADQGRLRHEVGYRDHEQVCIVTVGGSGVGGHLLRRVVEAFPEAKRRIPALRMVVVTGPRIDPGTFAEHEGLEVRGFIPELYRHLAACDLAVVQGGLTTCMELTATRRPFLYVPLRHHFEQNFHVRHRLDQYGAGRMLDFDLATPDAIANMITQEIGRSVDYKAVESDGATNTATLIAELL
;
A
#
# COMPACT_ATOMS: atom_id res chain seq x y z
N MET A 1 -3.60 14.78 -16.70
CA MET A 1 -3.27 15.43 -17.98
C MET A 1 -3.16 16.93 -17.74
N VAL A 2 -1.99 17.43 -17.34
CA VAL A 2 -1.71 18.86 -17.13
C VAL A 2 -1.32 19.43 -18.48
N ALA A 3 -2.19 20.26 -19.05
CA ALA A 3 -1.87 21.01 -20.27
C ALA A 3 -0.86 22.11 -19.90
N GLN A 4 0.35 22.04 -20.45
CA GLN A 4 1.30 23.16 -20.43
C GLN A 4 0.65 24.41 -21.05
N ILE A 5 0.28 25.37 -20.19
CA ILE A 5 -0.14 26.70 -20.62
C ILE A 5 1.09 27.60 -20.51
N GLY A 6 1.74 27.86 -21.65
CA GLY A 6 2.78 28.87 -21.75
C GLY A 6 2.28 30.27 -21.34
N PRO A 7 3.17 31.24 -21.09
CA PRO A 7 2.82 32.53 -20.52
C PRO A 7 1.91 33.33 -21.46
N ARG A 8 0.62 33.33 -21.18
CA ARG A 8 -0.36 34.21 -21.83
C ARG A 8 -0.69 35.39 -20.91
N LYS A 9 -0.80 36.57 -21.50
CA LYS A 9 -1.09 37.86 -20.81
C LYS A 9 -2.32 37.75 -19.89
N PRO A 10 -2.38 38.55 -18.78
CA PRO A 10 -3.32 38.38 -17.63
C PRO A 10 -4.83 38.48 -17.92
N ARG A 11 -5.25 38.60 -19.15
CA ARG A 11 -6.68 38.77 -19.53
C ARG A 11 -7.55 37.49 -19.43
N HIS A 12 -7.00 36.30 -19.18
CA HIS A 12 -7.72 35.03 -19.25
C HIS A 12 -7.87 34.24 -17.94
N THR A 13 -7.56 34.81 -16.81
CA THR A 13 -7.69 34.15 -15.48
C THR A 13 -9.01 34.50 -14.76
N ARG A 14 -10.06 34.84 -15.46
CA ARG A 14 -11.39 35.06 -14.84
C ARG A 14 -12.03 33.70 -14.51
N SER A 15 -12.63 33.59 -13.33
CA SER A 15 -13.41 32.40 -12.91
C SER A 15 -14.43 31.97 -13.99
N ALA A 16 -14.97 32.91 -14.74
CA ALA A 16 -15.86 32.66 -15.88
C ALA A 16 -15.19 31.93 -17.05
N SER A 17 -13.90 32.19 -17.34
CA SER A 17 -13.19 31.51 -18.42
C SER A 17 -12.98 30.03 -18.10
N ASN A 18 -12.58 29.71 -16.87
CA ASN A 18 -12.35 28.33 -16.45
C ASN A 18 -13.67 27.53 -16.31
N ALA A 19 -14.79 28.19 -16.01
CA ALA A 19 -16.11 27.57 -16.05
C ALA A 19 -16.52 27.23 -17.49
N ALA A 20 -16.18 28.10 -18.46
CA ALA A 20 -16.41 27.84 -19.89
C ALA A 20 -15.58 26.66 -20.41
N ASP A 21 -14.34 26.48 -19.92
CA ASP A 21 -13.50 25.32 -20.26
C ASP A 21 -14.16 23.99 -19.83
N ALA A 22 -14.77 23.95 -18.64
CA ALA A 22 -15.52 22.77 -18.19
C ALA A 22 -16.72 22.46 -19.11
N VAL A 23 -17.45 23.49 -19.56
CA VAL A 23 -18.55 23.32 -20.52
C VAL A 23 -18.03 22.80 -21.85
N ALA A 24 -16.90 23.35 -22.34
CA ALA A 24 -16.28 22.88 -23.58
C ALA A 24 -15.84 21.41 -23.50
N ILE A 25 -15.35 20.95 -22.33
CA ILE A 25 -15.03 19.54 -22.09
C ILE A 25 -16.30 18.69 -22.14
N MET A 26 -17.37 19.12 -21.47
CA MET A 26 -18.67 18.42 -21.51
C MET A 26 -19.21 18.31 -22.93
N ASP A 27 -19.02 19.34 -23.77
CA ASP A 27 -19.43 19.32 -25.18
C ASP A 27 -18.57 18.35 -26.00
N ALA A 28 -17.26 18.40 -25.82
CA ALA A 28 -16.31 17.53 -26.52
C ALA A 28 -16.46 16.05 -26.17
N THR A 29 -16.88 15.74 -24.94
CA THR A 29 -17.12 14.38 -24.45
C THR A 29 -18.58 13.93 -24.59
N HIS A 30 -19.46 14.75 -25.18
CA HIS A 30 -20.90 14.50 -25.29
C HIS A 30 -21.56 14.21 -23.94
N THR A 31 -21.07 14.83 -22.85
CA THR A 31 -21.59 14.67 -21.50
C THR A 31 -22.88 15.48 -21.35
N GLU A 32 -24.03 14.85 -21.34
CA GLU A 32 -25.35 15.52 -21.23
C GLU A 32 -25.65 15.96 -19.79
N ARG A 33 -25.13 15.24 -18.78
CA ARG A 33 -25.40 15.49 -17.37
C ARG A 33 -24.13 15.30 -16.55
N ALA A 34 -23.89 16.18 -15.58
CA ALA A 34 -22.71 16.11 -14.72
C ALA A 34 -23.05 16.44 -13.27
N ILE A 35 -22.26 15.86 -12.35
CA ILE A 35 -22.15 16.29 -10.95
C ILE A 35 -20.85 17.05 -10.84
N ILE A 36 -20.90 18.24 -10.26
CA ILE A 36 -19.72 19.07 -10.07
C ILE A 36 -19.19 18.89 -8.67
N ILE A 37 -17.90 18.56 -8.54
CA ILE A 37 -17.19 18.54 -7.26
C ILE A 37 -16.14 19.64 -7.32
N GLY A 38 -16.24 20.62 -6.42
CA GLY A 38 -15.31 21.73 -6.31
C GLY A 38 -14.60 21.73 -4.97
N PHE A 39 -13.27 21.85 -5.01
CA PHE A 39 -12.45 22.01 -3.81
C PHE A 39 -11.84 23.39 -3.73
N SER A 40 -11.85 24.00 -2.53
CA SER A 40 -11.21 25.27 -2.23
C SER A 40 -11.59 26.39 -3.22
N ARG A 41 -10.63 26.96 -3.96
CA ARG A 41 -10.91 27.98 -5.02
C ARG A 41 -11.69 27.42 -6.21
N GLY A 42 -11.64 26.10 -6.44
CA GLY A 42 -12.46 25.43 -7.45
C GLY A 42 -13.96 25.58 -7.21
N VAL A 43 -14.36 25.80 -5.96
CA VAL A 43 -15.76 26.02 -5.59
C VAL A 43 -16.38 27.23 -6.29
N GLN A 44 -15.64 28.33 -6.46
CA GLN A 44 -16.18 29.50 -7.16
C GLN A 44 -16.52 29.20 -8.62
N ARG A 45 -15.75 28.35 -9.27
CA ARG A 45 -15.98 27.89 -10.66
C ARG A 45 -17.15 26.90 -10.71
N GLY A 46 -17.17 25.96 -9.77
CA GLY A 46 -18.29 25.01 -9.61
C GLY A 46 -19.62 25.72 -9.31
N LEU A 47 -19.58 26.79 -8.51
CA LEU A 47 -20.75 27.59 -8.22
C LEU A 47 -21.31 28.30 -9.47
N LEU A 48 -20.42 28.88 -10.30
CA LEU A 48 -20.81 29.46 -11.59
C LEU A 48 -21.46 28.42 -12.52
N LEU A 49 -20.86 27.21 -12.59
CA LEU A 49 -21.43 26.13 -13.39
C LEU A 49 -22.81 25.71 -12.87
N ALA A 50 -22.94 25.48 -11.57
CA ALA A 50 -24.21 25.07 -10.94
C ALA A 50 -25.32 26.14 -11.07
N ALA A 51 -24.94 27.43 -11.13
CA ALA A 51 -25.88 28.54 -11.27
C ALA A 51 -26.36 28.79 -12.73
N HIS A 52 -25.56 28.35 -13.74
CA HIS A 52 -25.81 28.70 -15.14
C HIS A 52 -25.98 27.53 -16.10
N GLN A 53 -25.67 26.30 -15.66
CA GLN A 53 -25.72 25.10 -16.51
C GLN A 53 -26.80 24.14 -16.05
N GLU A 54 -27.85 23.99 -16.85
CA GLU A 54 -28.95 23.02 -16.59
C GLU A 54 -28.47 21.56 -16.62
N ARG A 55 -27.31 21.29 -17.23
CA ARG A 55 -26.66 19.96 -17.27
C ARG A 55 -26.07 19.56 -15.92
N VAL A 56 -25.91 20.49 -14.96
CA VAL A 56 -25.42 20.18 -13.61
C VAL A 56 -26.55 19.64 -12.76
N GLN A 57 -26.50 18.36 -12.41
CA GLN A 57 -27.53 17.66 -11.65
C GLN A 57 -27.39 17.79 -10.15
N ALA A 58 -26.15 17.92 -9.67
CA ALA A 58 -25.83 18.13 -8.27
C ALA A 58 -24.46 18.80 -8.14
N ALA A 59 -24.19 19.48 -7.05
CA ALA A 59 -22.91 20.10 -6.76
C ALA A 59 -22.43 19.74 -5.35
N VAL A 60 -21.15 19.40 -5.24
CA VAL A 60 -20.47 19.17 -3.97
C VAL A 60 -19.35 20.17 -3.83
N PHE A 61 -19.28 20.84 -2.69
CA PHE A 61 -18.30 21.87 -2.40
C PHE A 61 -17.51 21.51 -1.15
N ILE A 62 -16.20 21.25 -1.31
CA ILE A 62 -15.31 20.83 -0.25
C ILE A 62 -14.42 22.02 0.13
N ALA A 63 -14.39 22.36 1.43
CA ALA A 63 -13.59 23.45 1.99
C ALA A 63 -13.67 24.77 1.16
N PRO A 64 -14.86 25.30 0.91
CA PRO A 64 -15.10 26.34 -0.09
C PRO A 64 -14.38 27.66 0.18
N SER A 65 -13.67 28.16 -0.83
CA SER A 65 -13.22 29.57 -0.87
C SER A 65 -14.39 30.49 -1.27
N TYR A 66 -15.41 30.52 -0.42
CA TYR A 66 -16.63 31.30 -0.64
C TYR A 66 -16.54 32.66 0.07
N PRO A 67 -16.71 33.79 -0.62
CA PRO A 67 -16.45 35.10 -0.03
C PRO A 67 -17.56 35.62 0.91
N GLY A 68 -18.66 34.86 1.08
CA GLY A 68 -19.77 35.21 1.96
C GLY A 68 -19.53 34.97 3.46
N GLY A 69 -18.44 34.33 3.85
CA GLY A 69 -18.05 34.04 5.23
C GLY A 69 -16.78 34.76 5.67
N GLY A 70 -16.37 34.50 6.91
CA GLY A 70 -15.16 35.10 7.52
C GLY A 70 -13.86 34.64 6.83
N LYS A 71 -12.79 35.34 7.12
CA LYS A 71 -11.42 34.99 6.74
C LYS A 71 -10.69 34.43 7.95
N VAL A 72 -9.67 33.62 7.74
CA VAL A 72 -8.75 33.15 8.78
C VAL A 72 -7.84 34.31 9.18
N PRO A 73 -7.87 34.80 10.44
CA PRO A 73 -7.16 36.03 10.82
C PRO A 73 -5.65 35.95 10.58
N GLN A 74 -5.03 34.84 10.89
CA GLN A 74 -3.59 34.63 10.73
C GLN A 74 -3.15 34.75 9.28
N ARG A 75 -3.97 34.26 8.33
CA ARG A 75 -3.68 34.30 6.89
C ARG A 75 -3.73 35.71 6.31
N ILE A 76 -4.42 36.63 6.93
CA ILE A 76 -4.58 38.01 6.47
C ILE A 76 -3.81 39.00 7.33
N ALA A 77 -2.93 38.52 8.21
CA ALA A 77 -2.16 39.37 9.12
C ALA A 77 -1.11 40.24 8.40
N PHE A 78 -0.72 39.86 7.18
CA PHE A 78 0.30 40.55 6.38
C PHE A 78 -0.25 40.88 5.00
N GLU A 79 0.16 42.05 4.47
CA GLU A 79 -0.19 42.45 3.12
C GLU A 79 0.65 41.66 2.10
N TRP A 80 0.00 41.20 1.03
CA TRP A 80 0.60 40.33 0.01
C TRP A 80 1.85 40.93 -0.66
N GLY A 81 1.88 42.21 -0.90
CA GLY A 81 2.92 42.90 -1.68
C GLY A 81 4.01 43.55 -0.85
N ASP A 82 3.93 43.55 0.49
CA ASP A 82 4.86 44.22 1.35
C ASP A 82 6.19 43.47 1.48
N GLU A 83 7.30 44.16 1.45
CA GLU A 83 8.59 43.62 1.88
C GLU A 83 8.63 43.57 3.41
N LEU A 84 8.89 42.42 3.97
CA LEU A 84 8.91 42.16 5.41
C LEU A 84 10.33 41.92 5.88
N ASP A 85 10.64 42.35 7.10
CA ASP A 85 11.96 42.13 7.74
C ASP A 85 12.20 40.64 8.04
N SER A 86 11.11 39.88 8.29
CA SER A 86 11.15 38.43 8.54
C SER A 86 9.98 37.73 7.86
N TYR A 87 10.19 36.48 7.44
CA TYR A 87 9.19 35.62 6.81
C TYR A 87 9.01 34.34 7.64
N GLU A 88 8.45 34.48 8.82
CA GLU A 88 8.11 33.37 9.69
C GLU A 88 6.60 33.11 9.70
N GLY A 89 6.20 31.81 9.77
CA GLY A 89 4.80 31.43 9.78
C GLY A 89 4.04 32.00 8.59
N TRP A 90 2.87 32.63 8.84
CA TRP A 90 2.01 33.19 7.80
C TRP A 90 2.62 34.40 7.03
N ALA A 91 3.71 34.98 7.50
CA ALA A 91 4.48 35.96 6.73
C ALA A 91 5.08 35.35 5.45
N LYS A 92 5.24 34.03 5.37
CA LYS A 92 5.61 33.29 4.14
C LYS A 92 4.54 33.38 3.06
N TYR A 93 3.27 33.66 3.40
CA TYR A 93 2.19 33.90 2.42
C TYR A 93 2.30 35.29 1.80
N ASN A 94 3.40 35.53 1.10
CA ASN A 94 3.82 36.85 0.61
C ASN A 94 4.54 36.72 -0.75
N LYS A 95 4.31 37.66 -1.65
CA LYS A 95 4.88 37.69 -3.01
C LYS A 95 6.41 37.60 -3.01
N HIS A 96 7.09 38.34 -2.17
CA HIS A 96 8.56 38.42 -2.14
C HIS A 96 9.15 37.09 -1.66
N TYR A 97 8.50 36.45 -0.69
CA TYR A 97 8.91 35.12 -0.23
C TYR A 97 8.69 34.07 -1.29
N TRP A 98 7.53 34.04 -1.98
CA TRP A 98 7.24 33.07 -3.04
C TRP A 98 8.22 33.11 -4.19
N LEU A 99 8.68 34.31 -4.56
CA LEU A 99 9.68 34.51 -5.61
C LEU A 99 11.10 34.17 -5.15
N ARG A 100 11.40 34.27 -3.87
CA ARG A 100 12.71 34.00 -3.30
C ARG A 100 12.91 32.51 -2.94
N ASP A 101 11.90 31.90 -2.32
CA ASP A 101 11.94 30.53 -1.80
C ASP A 101 10.58 29.87 -2.02
N HIS A 102 10.36 29.44 -3.26
CA HIS A 102 9.11 28.81 -3.67
C HIS A 102 8.86 27.50 -2.91
N ARG A 103 9.89 26.65 -2.76
CA ARG A 103 9.79 25.38 -2.01
C ARG A 103 9.44 25.63 -0.55
N GLY A 104 10.16 26.49 0.14
CA GLY A 104 9.89 26.79 1.55
C GLY A 104 8.51 27.39 1.78
N PHE A 105 7.95 28.12 0.78
CA PHE A 105 6.54 28.54 0.82
C PHE A 105 5.59 27.34 0.71
N LEU A 106 5.82 26.43 -0.26
CA LEU A 106 4.95 25.27 -0.46
C LEU A 106 4.95 24.36 0.78
N GLU A 107 6.11 24.08 1.35
CA GLU A 107 6.24 23.27 2.57
C GLU A 107 5.46 23.90 3.74
N PHE A 108 5.61 25.20 3.95
CA PHE A 108 4.82 25.91 4.95
C PHE A 108 3.32 25.86 4.63
N PHE A 109 2.93 26.17 3.40
CA PHE A 109 1.51 26.26 3.04
C PHE A 109 0.81 24.93 3.19
N PHE A 110 1.43 23.84 2.71
CA PHE A 110 0.83 22.51 2.81
C PHE A 110 0.85 21.95 4.23
N SER A 111 1.78 22.37 5.10
CA SER A 111 1.68 22.08 6.53
C SER A 111 0.49 22.79 7.22
N GLN A 112 -0.06 23.85 6.61
CA GLN A 112 -1.28 24.51 7.08
C GLN A 112 -2.55 23.92 6.42
N VAL A 113 -2.42 23.29 5.25
CA VAL A 113 -3.50 22.55 4.58
C VAL A 113 -3.80 21.25 5.33
N PHE A 114 -2.76 20.52 5.73
CA PHE A 114 -2.80 19.27 6.46
C PHE A 114 -2.30 19.48 7.88
N ILE A 115 -3.20 19.84 8.77
CA ILE A 115 -2.89 20.08 10.19
C ILE A 115 -2.98 18.82 11.04
N GLU A 116 -3.57 17.75 10.49
CA GLU A 116 -3.68 16.47 11.14
C GLU A 116 -2.29 15.85 11.32
N PRO A 117 -2.00 15.15 12.43
CA PRO A 117 -0.73 14.45 12.61
C PRO A 117 -0.51 13.42 11.49
N HIS A 118 0.73 13.00 11.30
CA HIS A 118 1.13 11.98 10.32
C HIS A 118 0.74 12.30 8.86
N SER A 119 0.74 13.60 8.51
CA SER A 119 0.38 14.06 7.16
C SER A 119 1.59 14.23 6.23
N THR A 120 2.70 13.52 6.49
CA THR A 120 3.95 13.67 5.72
C THR A 120 3.76 13.37 4.24
N LYS A 121 3.06 12.29 3.91
CA LYS A 121 2.82 11.88 2.51
C LYS A 121 2.04 12.92 1.71
N PRO A 122 0.83 13.36 2.12
CA PRO A 122 0.08 14.36 1.37
C PRO A 122 0.79 15.72 1.29
N ILE A 123 1.57 16.11 2.29
CA ILE A 123 2.39 17.33 2.23
C ILE A 123 3.46 17.18 1.16
N GLU A 124 4.22 16.09 1.14
CA GLU A 124 5.26 15.84 0.13
C GLU A 124 4.71 15.81 -1.29
N ASP A 125 3.59 15.14 -1.52
CA ASP A 125 2.94 15.09 -2.83
C ASP A 125 2.51 16.48 -3.30
N CYS A 126 1.84 17.24 -2.43
CA CYS A 126 1.40 18.58 -2.76
C CYS A 126 2.58 19.55 -3.00
N VAL A 127 3.67 19.41 -2.26
CA VAL A 127 4.92 20.16 -2.52
C VAL A 127 5.49 19.76 -3.87
N GLY A 128 5.57 18.45 -4.17
CA GLY A 128 6.02 17.94 -5.47
C GLY A 128 5.22 18.52 -6.63
N TRP A 129 3.88 18.46 -6.56
CA TRP A 129 3.00 19.06 -7.59
C TRP A 129 3.13 20.58 -7.68
N GLY A 130 3.31 21.25 -6.53
CA GLY A 130 3.55 22.70 -6.50
C GLY A 130 4.84 23.13 -7.21
N LEU A 131 5.86 22.26 -7.19
CA LEU A 131 7.14 22.49 -7.85
C LEU A 131 7.12 22.23 -9.37
N GLU A 132 6.04 21.66 -9.92
CA GLU A 132 5.83 21.57 -11.38
C GLU A 132 5.54 22.94 -12.01
N THR A 133 5.28 23.97 -11.20
CA THR A 133 5.13 25.36 -11.63
C THR A 133 6.14 26.27 -10.94
N THR A 134 6.15 27.56 -11.27
CA THR A 134 7.09 28.52 -10.68
C THR A 134 6.39 29.48 -9.73
N GLY A 135 7.18 30.08 -8.81
CA GLY A 135 6.69 31.11 -7.89
C GLY A 135 6.06 32.32 -8.62
N GLU A 136 6.59 32.68 -9.79
CA GLU A 136 6.05 33.77 -10.63
C GLU A 136 4.66 33.40 -11.17
N THR A 137 4.50 32.18 -11.70
CA THR A 137 3.21 31.70 -12.21
C THR A 137 2.18 31.64 -11.10
N LEU A 138 2.59 31.13 -9.93
CA LEU A 138 1.71 31.07 -8.77
C LEU A 138 1.30 32.45 -8.28
N ALA A 139 2.24 33.41 -8.22
CA ALA A 139 1.97 34.81 -7.84
C ALA A 139 1.00 35.50 -8.82
N LEU A 140 1.14 35.27 -10.12
CA LEU A 140 0.17 35.74 -11.13
C LEU A 140 -1.22 35.14 -10.94
N THR A 141 -1.29 33.88 -10.55
CA THR A 141 -2.57 33.20 -10.25
C THR A 141 -3.23 33.77 -9.00
N HIS A 142 -2.42 34.18 -7.99
CA HIS A 142 -2.92 34.81 -6.78
C HIS A 142 -3.57 36.18 -7.06
N LEU A 143 -3.02 36.94 -8.02
CA LEU A 143 -3.54 38.24 -8.42
C LEU A 143 -4.81 38.17 -9.30
N ALA A 144 -5.25 36.96 -9.67
CA ALA A 144 -6.47 36.80 -10.46
C ALA A 144 -7.69 37.32 -9.66
N PRO A 145 -8.61 38.05 -10.31
CA PRO A 145 -9.79 38.59 -9.64
C PRO A 145 -10.63 37.47 -9.00
N GLU A 146 -10.94 37.63 -7.73
CA GLU A 146 -11.88 36.77 -7.01
C GLU A 146 -13.30 37.28 -7.17
N MET A 147 -14.27 36.34 -7.07
CA MET A 147 -15.69 36.66 -7.02
C MET A 147 -15.98 37.58 -5.81
N GLN A 148 -16.74 38.64 -6.02
CA GLN A 148 -17.10 39.55 -4.93
C GLN A 148 -18.23 38.93 -4.06
N PRO A 149 -18.35 39.32 -2.77
CA PRO A 149 -19.34 38.74 -1.86
C PRO A 149 -20.79 38.80 -2.36
N GLU A 150 -21.19 39.92 -2.94
CA GLU A 150 -22.54 40.09 -3.49
C GLU A 150 -22.78 39.24 -4.72
N GLU A 151 -21.81 39.15 -5.63
CA GLU A 151 -21.85 38.29 -6.82
C GLU A 151 -21.95 36.82 -6.39
N ALA A 152 -21.12 36.40 -5.44
CA ALA A 152 -21.13 35.03 -4.92
C ALA A 152 -22.47 34.65 -4.30
N ARG A 153 -23.07 35.57 -3.54
CA ARG A 153 -24.39 35.38 -2.93
C ARG A 153 -25.48 35.26 -3.98
N GLU A 154 -25.43 36.12 -5.01
CA GLU A 154 -26.38 36.04 -6.12
C GLU A 154 -26.24 34.70 -6.87
N MET A 155 -25.02 34.26 -7.17
CA MET A 155 -24.78 32.98 -7.82
C MET A 155 -25.29 31.82 -6.98
N ALA A 156 -25.00 31.80 -5.66
CA ALA A 156 -25.46 30.76 -4.76
C ALA A 156 -27.01 30.63 -4.76
N ARG A 157 -27.72 31.74 -4.77
CA ARG A 157 -29.19 31.76 -4.84
C ARG A 157 -29.78 31.29 -6.18
N ARG A 158 -28.98 31.34 -7.24
CA ARG A 158 -29.37 30.86 -8.58
C ARG A 158 -29.24 29.33 -8.73
N VAL A 159 -28.47 28.68 -7.88
CA VAL A 159 -28.31 27.22 -7.93
C VAL A 159 -29.66 26.54 -7.72
N ARG A 160 -30.02 25.62 -8.62
CA ARG A 160 -31.28 24.88 -8.59
C ARG A 160 -31.10 23.39 -8.28
N CYS A 161 -29.90 22.86 -8.49
CA CYS A 161 -29.61 21.47 -8.19
C CYS A 161 -29.32 21.27 -6.70
N PRO A 162 -29.44 20.03 -6.19
CA PRO A 162 -29.01 19.69 -4.83
C PRO A 162 -27.53 20.07 -4.60
N VAL A 163 -27.24 20.59 -3.41
CA VAL A 163 -25.88 20.98 -2.99
C VAL A 163 -25.49 20.27 -1.70
N LEU A 164 -24.28 19.75 -1.65
CA LEU A 164 -23.59 19.28 -0.45
C LEU A 164 -22.34 20.13 -0.20
N VAL A 165 -22.21 20.66 1.01
CA VAL A 165 -21.01 21.36 1.46
C VAL A 165 -20.34 20.51 2.54
N ILE A 166 -19.05 20.20 2.35
CA ILE A 166 -18.20 19.50 3.32
C ILE A 166 -17.09 20.45 3.76
N HIS A 167 -16.88 20.66 5.06
CA HIS A 167 -15.86 21.57 5.56
C HIS A 167 -15.23 21.03 6.85
N GLY A 168 -13.89 21.06 6.94
CA GLY A 168 -13.17 20.77 8.17
C GLY A 168 -13.33 21.89 9.20
N GLU A 169 -13.68 21.59 10.44
CA GLU A 169 -13.85 22.62 11.47
C GLU A 169 -12.55 23.32 11.86
N ALA A 170 -11.43 22.58 11.76
CA ALA A 170 -10.09 23.09 12.07
C ALA A 170 -9.33 23.65 10.84
N ASP A 171 -10.04 23.89 9.72
CA ASP A 171 -9.44 24.41 8.48
C ASP A 171 -8.70 25.75 8.70
N ALA A 172 -7.36 25.69 8.61
CA ALA A 172 -6.47 26.84 8.78
C ALA A 172 -6.34 27.71 7.50
N ILE A 173 -6.91 27.27 6.38
CA ILE A 173 -6.85 27.99 5.09
C ILE A 173 -8.14 28.77 4.83
N GLN A 174 -9.29 28.14 5.04
CA GLN A 174 -10.62 28.72 4.84
C GLN A 174 -11.45 28.53 6.09
N SER A 175 -11.94 29.62 6.68
CA SER A 175 -12.81 29.53 7.85
C SER A 175 -14.05 28.67 7.56
N ALA A 176 -14.43 27.77 8.46
CA ALA A 176 -15.66 26.96 8.38
C ALA A 176 -16.93 27.82 8.17
N SER A 177 -16.92 29.09 8.62
CA SER A 177 -18.02 30.03 8.37
C SER A 177 -18.32 30.25 6.88
N ARG A 178 -17.34 30.02 5.99
CA ARG A 178 -17.54 30.09 4.53
C ARG A 178 -18.37 28.93 4.01
N GLY A 179 -18.16 27.73 4.53
CA GLY A 179 -18.99 26.55 4.23
C GLY A 179 -20.40 26.71 4.73
N ILE A 180 -20.56 27.22 5.97
CA ILE A 180 -21.87 27.51 6.58
C ILE A 180 -22.63 28.51 5.70
N ALA A 181 -22.01 29.64 5.36
CA ALA A 181 -22.66 30.66 4.54
C ALA A 181 -23.01 30.17 3.12
N LEU A 182 -22.17 29.33 2.51
CA LEU A 182 -22.47 28.74 1.20
C LEU A 182 -23.67 27.79 1.27
N ALA A 183 -23.74 26.93 2.27
CA ALA A 183 -24.86 26.02 2.48
C ALA A 183 -26.16 26.79 2.72
N GLU A 184 -26.14 27.84 3.55
CA GLU A 184 -27.29 28.72 3.79
C GLU A 184 -27.76 29.41 2.51
N HIS A 185 -26.85 29.99 1.72
CA HIS A 185 -27.20 30.73 0.52
C HIS A 185 -27.68 29.85 -0.64
N THR A 186 -27.23 28.61 -0.71
CA THR A 186 -27.70 27.62 -1.71
C THR A 186 -28.90 26.81 -1.25
N GLY A 187 -29.22 26.83 0.05
CA GLY A 187 -30.19 25.92 0.66
C GLY A 187 -29.70 24.45 0.68
N GLY A 188 -28.38 24.24 0.59
CA GLY A 188 -27.75 22.93 0.54
C GLY A 188 -27.55 22.28 1.90
N GLN A 189 -27.15 21.00 1.87
CA GLN A 189 -26.74 20.27 3.06
C GLN A 189 -25.32 20.71 3.48
N LEU A 190 -25.07 20.77 4.80
CA LEU A 190 -23.77 21.06 5.37
C LEU A 190 -23.29 19.87 6.22
N ILE A 191 -22.05 19.46 6.01
CA ILE A 191 -21.33 18.52 6.87
C ILE A 191 -20.07 19.21 7.36
N LEU A 192 -19.98 19.40 8.66
CA LEU A 192 -18.77 19.83 9.34
C LEU A 192 -18.03 18.60 9.86
N LEU A 193 -16.73 18.54 9.59
CA LEU A 193 -15.86 17.43 10.01
C LEU A 193 -15.00 17.92 11.19
N ASP A 194 -15.30 17.38 12.36
CA ASP A 194 -14.58 17.72 13.60
C ASP A 194 -13.10 17.32 13.50
N GLY A 195 -12.21 18.22 13.92
CA GLY A 195 -10.75 18.04 13.90
C GLY A 195 -10.10 18.06 12.51
N SER A 196 -10.89 18.12 11.45
CA SER A 196 -10.39 18.02 10.07
C SER A 196 -9.90 19.38 9.54
N GLY A 197 -8.79 19.36 8.79
CA GLY A 197 -8.18 20.52 8.13
C GLY A 197 -8.82 20.89 6.79
N HIS A 198 -8.01 21.52 5.91
CA HIS A 198 -8.49 22.06 4.63
C HIS A 198 -8.80 21.02 3.56
N ALA A 199 -8.14 19.86 3.59
CA ALA A 199 -8.25 18.84 2.55
C ALA A 199 -8.78 17.50 3.08
N PRO A 200 -10.02 17.46 3.62
CA PRO A 200 -10.58 16.25 4.22
C PRO A 200 -10.71 15.08 3.23
N HIS A 201 -10.86 15.34 1.95
CA HIS A 201 -10.93 14.32 0.90
C HIS A 201 -9.60 13.60 0.64
N VAL A 202 -8.49 14.14 1.15
CA VAL A 202 -7.16 13.52 1.10
C VAL A 202 -6.83 12.82 2.42
N ARG A 203 -7.11 13.48 3.56
CA ARG A 203 -6.73 12.96 4.89
C ARG A 203 -7.75 11.96 5.46
N ASP A 204 -9.04 12.11 5.12
CA ASP A 204 -10.13 11.21 5.54
C ASP A 204 -10.95 10.75 4.31
N PRO A 205 -10.28 10.10 3.32
CA PRO A 205 -10.87 9.85 2.01
C PRO A 205 -12.04 8.86 2.06
N VAL A 206 -12.00 7.87 2.94
CA VAL A 206 -13.11 6.90 3.08
C VAL A 206 -14.38 7.61 3.51
N ARG A 207 -14.32 8.43 4.56
CA ARG A 207 -15.47 9.18 5.05
C ARG A 207 -16.04 10.12 4.00
N VAL A 208 -15.17 10.88 3.31
CA VAL A 208 -15.60 11.78 2.24
C VAL A 208 -16.20 11.01 1.07
N ASN A 209 -15.59 9.91 0.63
CA ASN A 209 -16.14 9.07 -0.44
C ASN A 209 -17.52 8.50 -0.08
N LEU A 210 -17.73 8.09 1.16
CA LEU A 210 -19.04 7.61 1.62
C LEU A 210 -20.10 8.73 1.61
N LEU A 211 -19.75 9.94 2.07
CA LEU A 211 -20.62 11.12 2.01
C LEU A 211 -20.97 11.50 0.57
N LEU A 212 -19.99 11.51 -0.34
CA LEU A 212 -20.20 11.76 -1.76
C LEU A 212 -21.15 10.73 -2.36
N ARG A 213 -20.89 9.46 -2.10
CA ARG A 213 -21.71 8.35 -2.63
C ARG A 213 -23.14 8.43 -2.15
N ASP A 214 -23.35 8.66 -0.87
CA ASP A 214 -24.68 8.74 -0.27
C ASP A 214 -25.47 9.95 -0.81
N PHE A 215 -24.79 11.06 -1.07
CA PHE A 215 -25.39 12.24 -1.68
C PHE A 215 -25.74 12.03 -3.17
N ILE A 216 -24.83 11.42 -3.94
CA ILE A 216 -25.01 11.21 -5.40
C ILE A 216 -26.03 10.11 -5.68
N LYS A 217 -25.96 9.02 -4.96
CA LYS A 217 -26.82 7.85 -5.11
C LYS A 217 -27.11 7.28 -3.73
N PRO A 218 -28.17 7.78 -3.06
CA PRO A 218 -28.54 7.25 -1.76
C PRO A 218 -28.61 5.73 -1.78
N ALA A 219 -27.83 5.10 -0.90
CA ALA A 219 -27.85 3.65 -0.79
C ALA A 219 -29.25 3.20 -0.36
N PRO A 220 -29.75 2.05 -0.85
CA PRO A 220 -30.91 1.43 -0.26
C PRO A 220 -30.63 1.18 1.24
N PRO A 221 -31.65 1.22 2.10
CA PRO A 221 -31.45 1.00 3.52
C PRO A 221 -30.70 -0.31 3.75
N PRO A 222 -29.73 -0.32 4.70
CA PRO A 222 -28.89 -1.49 4.92
C PRO A 222 -29.76 -2.72 5.18
N ARG A 223 -29.52 -3.79 4.44
CA ARG A 223 -30.19 -5.07 4.67
C ARG A 223 -29.85 -5.49 6.10
N ARG A 224 -30.86 -5.60 6.97
CA ARG A 224 -30.68 -6.17 8.30
C ARG A 224 -30.51 -7.67 8.16
N TRP A 225 -29.26 -8.13 8.26
CA TRP A 225 -28.97 -9.54 8.33
C TRP A 225 -29.30 -10.04 9.73
N ALA A 226 -30.31 -10.90 9.84
CA ALA A 226 -30.49 -11.68 11.04
C ALA A 226 -29.53 -12.87 10.98
N ARG A 227 -28.66 -13.05 11.98
CA ARG A 227 -27.87 -14.28 12.13
C ARG A 227 -28.84 -15.47 12.27
N GLY A 228 -29.09 -16.15 11.16
CA GLY A 228 -29.84 -17.41 11.19
C GLY A 228 -28.96 -18.48 11.82
N ARG A 229 -29.46 -19.18 12.85
CA ARG A 229 -28.74 -20.29 13.51
C ARG A 229 -28.43 -21.45 12.56
N SER A 230 -28.99 -21.45 11.36
CA SER A 230 -28.90 -22.55 10.38
C SER A 230 -28.02 -22.25 9.17
N ARG A 231 -27.45 -21.03 9.02
CA ARG A 231 -26.54 -20.78 7.90
C ARG A 231 -25.11 -21.19 8.26
N ARG A 232 -24.37 -21.66 7.27
CA ARG A 232 -22.94 -21.90 7.40
C ARG A 232 -22.22 -20.60 7.72
N LYS A 233 -21.18 -20.69 8.54
CA LYS A 233 -20.31 -19.55 8.82
C LYS A 233 -19.49 -19.23 7.58
N ARG A 234 -19.24 -17.94 7.34
CA ARG A 234 -18.45 -17.46 6.20
C ARG A 234 -17.30 -16.59 6.71
N ALA A 235 -16.11 -16.87 6.22
CA ALA A 235 -14.95 -16.02 6.40
C ALA A 235 -14.58 -15.33 5.07
N LEU A 236 -14.14 -14.09 5.14
CA LEU A 236 -13.49 -13.38 4.04
C LEU A 236 -12.00 -13.35 4.32
N TYR A 237 -11.21 -13.94 3.42
CA TYR A 237 -9.77 -13.95 3.51
C TYR A 237 -9.17 -12.99 2.48
N ILE A 238 -8.32 -12.06 2.93
CA ILE A 238 -7.60 -11.09 2.11
C ILE A 238 -6.12 -11.43 2.24
N SER A 239 -5.51 -11.91 1.15
CA SER A 239 -4.11 -12.31 1.10
C SER A 239 -3.27 -11.25 0.40
N SER A 240 -2.15 -10.87 1.00
CA SER A 240 -1.21 -9.90 0.41
C SER A 240 -0.81 -10.30 -1.01
N PRO A 241 -0.94 -9.40 -1.99
CA PRO A 241 -0.61 -9.72 -3.39
C PRO A 241 0.88 -9.56 -3.72
N ILE A 242 1.68 -9.05 -2.79
CA ILE A 242 3.09 -8.68 -3.06
C ILE A 242 3.97 -9.93 -3.22
N GLY A 243 3.59 -11.07 -2.64
CA GLY A 243 4.36 -12.30 -2.75
C GLY A 243 3.50 -13.58 -2.79
N LEU A 244 3.94 -14.60 -3.55
CA LEU A 244 3.26 -15.91 -3.58
C LEU A 244 3.40 -16.68 -2.26
N GLY A 245 4.35 -16.28 -1.42
CA GLY A 245 4.58 -16.87 -0.10
C GLY A 245 3.38 -16.69 0.83
N HIS A 246 2.81 -15.50 0.85
CA HIS A 246 1.60 -15.20 1.62
C HIS A 246 0.46 -16.15 1.25
N ALA A 247 0.11 -16.26 -0.03
CA ALA A 247 -0.97 -17.13 -0.47
C ALA A 247 -0.77 -18.59 -0.05
N ARG A 248 0.45 -19.10 -0.04
CA ARG A 248 0.75 -20.49 0.36
C ARG A 248 0.55 -20.70 1.85
N ARG A 249 1.04 -19.79 2.69
CA ARG A 249 0.81 -19.84 4.14
C ARG A 249 -0.67 -19.70 4.47
N ASP A 250 -1.38 -18.82 3.77
CA ASP A 250 -2.79 -18.57 3.98
C ASP A 250 -3.66 -19.79 3.63
N VAL A 251 -3.35 -20.49 2.53
CA VAL A 251 -4.01 -21.75 2.17
C VAL A 251 -3.77 -22.79 3.26
N ALA A 252 -2.54 -22.91 3.78
CA ALA A 252 -2.24 -23.85 4.86
C ALA A 252 -3.02 -23.53 6.14
N ILE A 253 -3.14 -22.26 6.50
CA ILE A 253 -3.94 -21.80 7.65
C ILE A 253 -5.43 -22.10 7.40
N ALA A 254 -5.94 -21.83 6.20
CA ALA A 254 -7.33 -22.09 5.84
C ALA A 254 -7.67 -23.59 5.90
N ASP A 255 -6.74 -24.45 5.50
CA ASP A 255 -6.91 -25.91 5.57
C ASP A 255 -6.99 -26.40 7.02
N GLU A 256 -6.13 -25.87 7.91
CA GLU A 256 -6.22 -26.19 9.34
C GLU A 256 -7.51 -25.63 9.97
N LEU A 257 -7.92 -24.42 9.58
CA LEU A 257 -9.17 -23.83 10.08
C LEU A 257 -10.40 -24.66 9.68
N ARG A 258 -10.42 -25.23 8.47
CA ARG A 258 -11.49 -26.15 8.02
C ARG A 258 -11.52 -27.46 8.80
N LYS A 259 -10.39 -27.95 9.31
CA LYS A 259 -10.38 -29.12 10.21
C LYS A 259 -11.11 -28.83 11.51
N LEU A 260 -10.97 -27.60 12.03
CA LEU A 260 -11.65 -27.14 13.25
C LEU A 260 -13.13 -26.79 12.98
N HIS A 261 -13.42 -26.23 11.82
CA HIS A 261 -14.75 -25.80 11.39
C HIS A 261 -15.09 -26.35 9.98
N PRO A 262 -15.48 -27.64 9.85
CA PRO A 262 -15.70 -28.28 8.55
C PRO A 262 -16.79 -27.64 7.67
N ASP A 263 -17.73 -26.90 8.29
CA ASP A 263 -18.80 -26.20 7.58
C ASP A 263 -18.46 -24.74 7.25
N LEU A 264 -17.23 -24.29 7.53
CA LEU A 264 -16.79 -22.92 7.23
C LEU A 264 -16.61 -22.74 5.73
N GLU A 265 -17.30 -21.74 5.20
CA GLU A 265 -17.10 -21.28 3.82
C GLU A 265 -16.10 -20.11 3.83
N ILE A 266 -15.02 -20.22 3.05
CA ILE A 266 -14.00 -19.17 2.92
C ILE A 266 -14.08 -18.60 1.51
N ASP A 267 -14.31 -17.27 1.42
CA ASP A 267 -14.19 -16.50 0.19
C ASP A 267 -12.87 -15.75 0.21
N TRP A 268 -12.18 -15.72 -0.93
CA TRP A 268 -10.92 -15.01 -1.06
C TRP A 268 -11.08 -13.73 -1.88
N LEU A 269 -10.73 -12.61 -1.28
CA LEU A 269 -10.56 -11.34 -1.99
C LEU A 269 -9.07 -11.19 -2.29
N ALA A 270 -8.67 -11.43 -3.54
CA ALA A 270 -7.27 -11.58 -3.89
C ALA A 270 -6.96 -11.11 -5.32
N GLN A 271 -5.73 -10.69 -5.53
CA GLN A 271 -5.22 -10.17 -6.79
C GLN A 271 -4.27 -11.16 -7.48
N HIS A 272 -4.01 -10.94 -8.76
CA HIS A 272 -2.92 -11.62 -9.45
C HIS A 272 -1.56 -11.10 -8.90
N PRO A 273 -0.56 -11.98 -8.61
CA PRO A 273 -0.46 -13.40 -8.99
C PRO A 273 -0.99 -14.40 -7.96
N VAL A 274 -1.41 -13.96 -6.77
CA VAL A 274 -1.92 -14.82 -5.68
C VAL A 274 -3.06 -15.72 -6.14
N THR A 275 -3.95 -15.22 -6.98
CA THR A 275 -5.07 -15.99 -7.57
C THR A 275 -4.64 -17.29 -8.24
N ARG A 276 -3.39 -17.41 -8.75
CA ARG A 276 -2.89 -18.67 -9.32
C ARG A 276 -2.69 -19.75 -8.26
N VAL A 277 -2.19 -19.38 -7.09
CA VAL A 277 -2.01 -20.32 -5.96
C VAL A 277 -3.37 -20.77 -5.46
N LEU A 278 -4.29 -19.83 -5.27
CA LEU A 278 -5.65 -20.11 -4.83
C LEU A 278 -6.41 -21.02 -5.80
N GLN A 279 -6.30 -20.78 -7.10
CA GLN A 279 -6.91 -21.62 -8.14
C GLN A 279 -6.33 -23.04 -8.13
N ALA A 280 -5.00 -23.17 -7.97
CA ALA A 280 -4.35 -24.48 -7.87
C ALA A 280 -4.81 -25.26 -6.61
N ALA A 281 -5.10 -24.56 -5.52
CA ALA A 281 -5.67 -25.12 -4.30
C ALA A 281 -7.21 -25.29 -4.35
N SER A 282 -7.86 -24.98 -5.49
CA SER A 282 -9.31 -25.03 -5.65
C SER A 282 -10.08 -24.11 -4.70
N GLU A 283 -9.48 -22.99 -4.31
CA GLU A 283 -10.09 -21.98 -3.44
C GLU A 283 -11.13 -21.12 -4.18
N ARG A 284 -12.12 -20.64 -3.43
CA ARG A 284 -13.21 -19.81 -3.96
C ARG A 284 -12.83 -18.33 -4.00
N ILE A 285 -12.35 -17.86 -5.15
CA ILE A 285 -12.03 -16.45 -5.35
C ILE A 285 -13.32 -15.67 -5.56
N HIS A 286 -13.54 -14.62 -4.76
CA HIS A 286 -14.73 -13.79 -4.85
C HIS A 286 -14.71 -12.95 -6.15
N PRO A 287 -15.84 -12.79 -6.88
CA PRO A 287 -15.90 -12.00 -8.12
C PRO A 287 -15.48 -10.54 -7.96
N ALA A 288 -15.64 -9.94 -6.78
CA ALA A 288 -15.17 -8.58 -6.48
C ALA A 288 -13.66 -8.41 -6.65
N SER A 289 -12.88 -9.50 -6.59
CA SER A 289 -11.44 -9.51 -6.86
C SER A 289 -11.07 -8.90 -8.23
N ALA A 290 -11.98 -8.95 -9.20
CA ALA A 290 -11.78 -8.35 -10.52
C ALA A 290 -11.74 -6.81 -10.50
N TYR A 291 -12.20 -6.18 -9.43
CA TYR A 291 -12.22 -4.72 -9.28
C TYR A 291 -11.06 -4.18 -8.46
N LEU A 292 -10.23 -5.04 -7.87
CA LEU A 292 -9.07 -4.62 -7.11
C LEU A 292 -8.00 -3.99 -8.02
N ALA A 293 -7.45 -2.88 -7.58
CA ALA A 293 -6.27 -2.28 -8.19
C ALA A 293 -5.02 -3.12 -7.86
N ASN A 294 -4.10 -3.27 -8.81
CA ASN A 294 -3.02 -4.26 -8.71
C ASN A 294 -1.76 -3.71 -8.02
N GLU A 295 -1.58 -4.05 -6.77
CA GLU A 295 -0.42 -3.68 -5.93
C GLU A 295 0.89 -4.27 -6.45
N SER A 296 0.91 -5.55 -6.86
CA SER A 296 2.12 -6.17 -7.42
C SER A 296 2.64 -5.47 -8.67
N SER A 297 1.73 -4.96 -9.53
CA SER A 297 2.13 -4.19 -10.71
C SER A 297 2.72 -2.83 -10.32
N HIS A 298 2.21 -2.21 -9.26
CA HIS A 298 2.77 -0.98 -8.72
C HIS A 298 4.19 -1.23 -8.19
N ILE A 299 4.38 -2.21 -7.32
CA ILE A 299 5.70 -2.60 -6.79
C ILE A 299 6.70 -2.90 -7.91
N GLU A 300 6.27 -3.60 -8.97
CA GLU A 300 7.11 -3.85 -10.14
C GLU A 300 7.51 -2.54 -10.84
N SER A 301 6.59 -1.59 -10.99
CA SER A 301 6.86 -0.30 -11.62
C SER A 301 7.80 0.60 -10.82
N GLU A 302 7.86 0.44 -9.50
CA GLU A 302 8.75 1.16 -8.59
C GLU A 302 10.16 0.52 -8.51
N SER A 303 10.32 -0.69 -9.06
CA SER A 303 11.59 -1.40 -9.04
C SER A 303 12.53 -0.97 -10.17
N ALA A 304 13.83 -1.01 -9.89
CA ALA A 304 14.89 -0.79 -10.87
C ALA A 304 15.82 -2.02 -10.97
N GLU A 305 17.07 -1.84 -11.39
CA GLU A 305 18.07 -2.91 -11.44
C GLU A 305 18.31 -3.53 -10.05
N HIS A 306 17.66 -4.62 -9.70
CA HIS A 306 17.75 -5.30 -8.41
C HIS A 306 17.63 -4.35 -7.20
N ASP A 307 16.75 -3.38 -7.35
CA ASP A 307 16.54 -2.29 -6.41
C ASP A 307 15.05 -2.03 -6.23
N LEU A 308 14.64 -1.87 -4.98
CA LEU A 308 13.29 -1.48 -4.62
C LEU A 308 13.31 -0.73 -3.30
N HIS A 309 13.09 0.57 -3.37
CA HIS A 309 12.79 1.37 -2.18
C HIS A 309 11.43 0.97 -1.60
N CYS A 310 11.39 -0.16 -0.91
CA CYS A 310 10.16 -0.83 -0.50
C CYS A 310 9.26 0.09 0.34
N PHE A 311 9.81 0.80 1.34
CA PHE A 311 9.06 1.75 2.14
C PHE A 311 8.41 2.85 1.29
N GLN A 312 9.17 3.45 0.36
CA GLN A 312 8.63 4.49 -0.51
C GLN A 312 7.62 3.96 -1.52
N ALA A 313 7.83 2.76 -2.05
CA ALA A 313 6.89 2.11 -2.95
C ALA A 313 5.53 1.86 -2.26
N ILE A 314 5.55 1.41 -1.01
CA ILE A 314 4.33 1.22 -0.22
C ILE A 314 3.65 2.56 0.09
N ARG A 315 4.41 3.61 0.45
CA ARG A 315 3.84 4.95 0.65
C ARG A 315 3.12 5.49 -0.59
N ARG A 316 3.57 5.12 -1.79
CA ARG A 316 2.97 5.54 -3.07
C ARG A 316 1.78 4.69 -3.51
N MET A 317 1.38 3.72 -2.71
CA MET A 317 0.18 2.90 -2.96
C MET A 317 -1.10 3.45 -2.32
N ASP A 318 -1.08 4.61 -1.70
CA ASP A 318 -2.21 5.18 -0.96
C ASP A 318 -3.52 5.20 -1.76
N GLU A 319 -3.49 5.62 -3.04
CA GLU A 319 -4.67 5.58 -3.92
C GLU A 319 -5.13 4.15 -4.23
N ILE A 320 -4.18 3.20 -4.39
CA ILE A 320 -4.47 1.78 -4.63
C ILE A 320 -5.12 1.17 -3.40
N LEU A 321 -4.54 1.39 -2.22
CA LEU A 321 -5.08 0.89 -0.95
C LEU A 321 -6.48 1.44 -0.69
N LEU A 322 -6.71 2.74 -0.94
CA LEU A 322 -8.04 3.33 -0.84
C LEU A 322 -9.03 2.68 -1.78
N ALA A 323 -8.66 2.49 -3.05
CA ALA A 323 -9.54 1.85 -4.03
C ALA A 323 -9.90 0.42 -3.61
N ASN A 324 -8.93 -0.36 -3.12
CA ASN A 324 -9.10 -1.74 -2.65
C ASN A 324 -10.00 -1.79 -1.40
N PHE A 325 -9.80 -0.87 -0.44
CA PHE A 325 -10.70 -0.75 0.71
C PHE A 325 -12.15 -0.45 0.29
N MET A 326 -12.37 0.42 -0.71
CA MET A 326 -13.73 0.73 -1.18
C MET A 326 -14.39 -0.48 -1.86
N VAL A 327 -13.63 -1.32 -2.56
CA VAL A 327 -14.14 -2.61 -3.10
C VAL A 327 -14.55 -3.55 -1.97
N LEU A 328 -13.69 -3.70 -0.96
CA LEU A 328 -14.00 -4.48 0.24
C LEU A 328 -15.25 -3.94 0.94
N HIS A 329 -15.31 -2.63 1.17
CA HIS A 329 -16.44 -1.98 1.84
C HIS A 329 -17.78 -2.29 1.13
N ASP A 330 -17.79 -2.22 -0.20
CA ASP A 330 -18.98 -2.54 -1.00
C ASP A 330 -19.35 -4.02 -0.90
N LEU A 331 -18.36 -4.91 -0.96
CA LEU A 331 -18.57 -6.34 -0.78
C LEU A 331 -19.22 -6.66 0.57
N VAL A 332 -18.63 -6.20 1.68
CA VAL A 332 -19.11 -6.54 3.03
C VAL A 332 -20.40 -5.80 3.43
N ARG A 333 -20.75 -4.73 2.71
CA ARG A 333 -22.06 -4.09 2.83
C ARG A 333 -23.16 -4.99 2.25
N ASP A 334 -22.89 -5.65 1.13
CA ASP A 334 -23.87 -6.41 0.36
C ASP A 334 -23.89 -7.90 0.78
N GLU A 335 -22.79 -8.43 1.30
CA GLU A 335 -22.66 -9.81 1.76
C GLU A 335 -22.18 -9.91 3.22
N PRO A 336 -22.87 -10.71 4.08
CA PRO A 336 -22.46 -10.88 5.46
C PRO A 336 -21.36 -11.92 5.61
N TYR A 337 -20.31 -11.57 6.32
CA TYR A 337 -19.26 -12.47 6.81
C TYR A 337 -19.29 -12.55 8.33
N ASP A 338 -18.86 -13.68 8.88
CA ASP A 338 -18.75 -13.89 10.33
C ASP A 338 -17.34 -13.60 10.83
N LEU A 339 -16.36 -13.55 9.93
CA LEU A 339 -14.95 -13.32 10.20
C LEU A 339 -14.26 -12.68 8.99
N TRP A 340 -13.34 -11.76 9.24
CA TRP A 340 -12.38 -11.25 8.27
C TRP A 340 -10.96 -11.65 8.68
N ILE A 341 -10.15 -12.11 7.74
CA ILE A 341 -8.75 -12.46 7.94
C ILE A 341 -7.93 -11.69 6.92
N GLY A 342 -6.99 -10.88 7.37
CA GLY A 342 -6.10 -10.10 6.52
C GLY A 342 -4.64 -10.47 6.76
N ASP A 343 -3.99 -11.05 5.75
CA ASP A 343 -2.56 -11.28 5.76
C ASP A 343 -1.86 -10.11 5.07
N GLU A 344 -1.32 -9.20 5.87
CA GLU A 344 -0.75 -7.93 5.43
C GLU A 344 -1.68 -7.17 4.46
N ALA A 345 -2.98 -7.24 4.76
CA ALA A 345 -4.02 -6.48 4.07
C ALA A 345 -4.01 -5.03 4.59
N TRP A 346 -3.01 -4.26 4.16
CA TRP A 346 -2.74 -2.89 4.63
C TRP A 346 -3.92 -1.97 4.41
N GLU A 347 -4.63 -2.11 3.29
CA GLU A 347 -5.83 -1.35 2.96
C GLU A 347 -6.93 -1.55 4.01
N LEU A 348 -7.11 -2.78 4.46
CA LEU A 348 -8.12 -3.11 5.46
C LEU A 348 -7.73 -2.58 6.84
N ASP A 349 -6.51 -2.88 7.27
CA ASP A 349 -6.04 -2.53 8.62
C ASP A 349 -5.97 -1.02 8.82
N TYR A 350 -5.34 -0.30 7.90
CA TYR A 350 -5.19 1.15 7.97
C TYR A 350 -6.55 1.86 8.00
N TYR A 351 -7.40 1.59 7.01
CA TYR A 351 -8.68 2.31 6.91
C TYR A 351 -9.72 1.89 7.94
N LEU A 352 -9.60 0.71 8.56
CA LEU A 352 -10.42 0.37 9.72
C LEU A 352 -9.98 1.12 10.98
N HIS A 353 -8.69 1.41 11.16
CA HIS A 353 -8.24 2.24 12.26
C HIS A 353 -8.64 3.70 12.08
N GLU A 354 -8.62 4.20 10.84
CA GLU A 354 -9.15 5.54 10.52
C GLU A 354 -10.69 5.61 10.62
N ASN A 355 -11.40 4.51 10.34
CA ASN A 355 -12.87 4.44 10.29
C ASN A 355 -13.40 3.20 11.04
N PRO A 356 -13.24 3.12 12.37
CA PRO A 356 -13.58 1.92 13.15
C PRO A 356 -15.07 1.54 13.10
N GLU A 357 -15.96 2.49 12.80
CA GLU A 357 -17.38 2.26 12.61
C GLU A 357 -17.71 1.43 11.35
N GLN A 358 -16.76 1.26 10.43
CA GLN A 358 -16.93 0.41 9.25
C GLN A 358 -16.68 -1.07 9.53
N LYS A 359 -16.12 -1.42 10.68
CA LYS A 359 -15.91 -2.81 11.09
C LYS A 359 -17.27 -3.50 11.36
N ARG A 360 -17.52 -4.63 10.67
CA ARG A 360 -18.80 -5.36 10.72
C ARG A 360 -18.69 -6.82 11.15
N ALA A 361 -17.47 -7.33 11.26
CA ALA A 361 -17.18 -8.68 11.72
C ALA A 361 -15.90 -8.68 12.57
N PRO A 362 -15.64 -9.71 13.38
CA PRO A 362 -14.31 -9.95 13.95
C PRO A 362 -13.25 -9.91 12.88
N TYR A 363 -12.10 -9.31 13.20
CA TYR A 363 -11.00 -9.12 12.27
C TYR A 363 -9.68 -9.64 12.86
N VAL A 364 -9.00 -10.46 12.08
CA VAL A 364 -7.67 -10.99 12.38
C VAL A 364 -6.65 -10.37 11.44
N TRP A 365 -5.61 -9.79 12.00
CA TRP A 365 -4.43 -9.31 11.30
C TRP A 365 -3.30 -10.32 11.40
N LEU A 366 -2.72 -10.72 10.27
CA LEU A 366 -1.53 -11.56 10.17
C LEU A 366 -0.38 -10.75 9.58
N THR A 367 0.83 -10.94 10.13
CA THR A 367 2.06 -10.38 9.55
C THR A 367 3.28 -11.20 9.95
N ASP A 368 4.37 -11.10 9.20
CA ASP A 368 5.65 -11.73 9.51
C ASP A 368 6.77 -10.72 9.82
N PHE A 369 6.47 -9.45 9.77
CA PHE A 369 7.33 -8.38 10.28
C PHE A 369 6.51 -7.28 10.97
N VAL A 370 7.16 -6.49 11.81
CA VAL A 370 6.55 -5.33 12.48
C VAL A 370 7.56 -4.18 12.48
N GLY A 371 7.09 -3.00 12.10
CA GLY A 371 7.88 -1.76 12.09
C GLY A 371 8.63 -1.51 10.78
N TRP A 372 8.65 -0.25 10.41
CA TRP A 372 9.41 0.29 9.29
C TRP A 372 10.79 0.71 9.78
N LEU A 373 11.83 0.29 9.08
CA LEU A 373 13.21 0.65 9.40
C LEU A 373 13.83 1.44 8.24
N PRO A 374 14.52 2.56 8.53
CA PRO A 374 15.12 3.37 7.49
C PRO A 374 16.35 2.67 6.88
N MET A 375 16.49 2.73 5.57
CA MET A 375 17.71 2.29 4.93
C MET A 375 18.86 3.28 5.24
N PRO A 376 20.11 2.80 5.42
CA PRO A 376 21.23 3.64 5.86
C PRO A 376 21.54 4.83 4.94
N ASP A 377 21.28 4.70 3.66
CA ASP A 377 21.50 5.72 2.64
C ASP A 377 20.32 6.72 2.50
N GLY A 378 19.15 6.42 3.10
CA GLY A 378 18.01 7.32 3.18
C GLY A 378 18.20 8.51 4.13
N GLY A 379 19.20 8.44 4.99
CA GLY A 379 19.60 9.51 5.92
C GLY A 379 18.51 9.93 6.91
N ASP A 380 18.67 11.14 7.46
CA ASP A 380 17.76 11.67 8.49
C ASP A 380 16.30 11.83 8.00
N HIS A 381 16.12 12.05 6.70
CA HIS A 381 14.79 12.22 6.14
C HIS A 381 14.00 10.92 6.15
N GLU A 382 14.59 9.81 5.70
CA GLU A 382 13.91 8.50 5.74
C GLU A 382 13.73 8.02 7.17
N ALA A 383 14.70 8.27 8.05
CA ALA A 383 14.57 7.96 9.47
C ALA A 383 13.39 8.71 10.11
N PHE A 384 13.17 9.97 9.75
CA PHE A 384 12.01 10.74 10.19
C PHE A 384 10.69 10.14 9.65
N LEU A 385 10.63 9.82 8.35
CA LEU A 385 9.42 9.29 7.73
C LEU A 385 9.03 7.90 8.28
N THR A 386 10.00 7.01 8.46
CA THR A 386 9.74 5.68 9.03
C THR A 386 9.28 5.77 10.48
N ALA A 387 9.88 6.66 11.27
CA ALA A 387 9.47 6.92 12.64
C ALA A 387 8.03 7.48 12.72
N ASP A 388 7.65 8.39 11.82
CA ASP A 388 6.31 8.97 11.76
C ASP A 388 5.25 7.90 11.42
N TYR A 389 5.51 7.03 10.44
CA TYR A 389 4.62 5.91 10.10
C TYR A 389 4.49 4.87 11.22
N ASN A 390 5.59 4.59 11.93
CA ASN A 390 5.56 3.74 13.11
C ASN A 390 4.76 4.36 14.25
N ALA A 391 4.90 5.67 14.47
CA ALA A 391 4.14 6.40 15.48
C ALA A 391 2.64 6.36 15.17
N GLU A 392 2.25 6.60 13.91
CA GLU A 392 0.85 6.50 13.47
C GLU A 392 0.26 5.11 13.73
N MET A 393 0.99 4.03 13.38
CA MET A 393 0.57 2.66 13.68
C MET A 393 0.36 2.42 15.18
N ILE A 394 1.30 2.87 16.01
CA ILE A 394 1.22 2.73 17.47
C ILE A 394 0.01 3.50 18.02
N GLU A 395 -0.21 4.72 17.55
CA GLU A 395 -1.35 5.55 17.95
C GLU A 395 -2.69 4.95 17.52
N HIS A 396 -2.78 4.43 16.32
CA HIS A 396 -3.98 3.74 15.80
C HIS A 396 -4.38 2.57 16.70
N ILE A 397 -3.43 1.71 17.06
CA ILE A 397 -3.68 0.55 17.91
C ILE A 397 -4.03 0.97 19.34
N ALA A 398 -3.34 1.97 19.89
CA ALA A 398 -3.66 2.49 21.21
C ALA A 398 -5.04 3.14 21.29
N ARG A 399 -5.43 3.88 20.24
CA ARG A 399 -6.73 4.57 20.16
C ARG A 399 -7.89 3.61 19.92
N PHE A 400 -7.69 2.59 19.09
CA PHE A 400 -8.72 1.65 18.68
C PHE A 400 -8.30 0.18 18.85
N PRO A 401 -8.02 -0.27 20.08
CA PRO A 401 -7.44 -1.61 20.32
C PRO A 401 -8.38 -2.78 19.94
N ARG A 402 -9.65 -2.49 19.62
CA ARG A 402 -10.64 -3.50 19.19
C ARG A 402 -10.85 -3.55 17.68
N VAL A 403 -10.06 -2.83 16.90
CA VAL A 403 -10.10 -2.97 15.44
C VAL A 403 -9.58 -4.36 15.08
N ARG A 404 -8.43 -4.77 15.60
CA ARG A 404 -7.95 -6.14 15.51
C ARG A 404 -8.50 -6.94 16.69
N ASP A 405 -9.30 -7.98 16.45
CA ASP A 405 -9.70 -8.92 17.51
C ASP A 405 -8.57 -9.88 17.85
N HIS A 406 -7.75 -10.24 16.86
CA HIS A 406 -6.43 -10.85 17.01
C HIS A 406 -5.41 -10.21 16.09
N ALA A 407 -4.22 -9.97 16.59
CA ALA A 407 -3.02 -9.68 15.80
C ALA A 407 -2.05 -10.86 15.99
N ILE A 408 -1.66 -11.52 14.91
CA ILE A 408 -0.86 -12.75 14.95
C ILE A 408 0.44 -12.51 14.18
N PHE A 409 1.56 -12.73 14.86
CA PHE A 409 2.89 -12.71 14.25
C PHE A 409 3.26 -14.12 13.78
N VAL A 410 3.54 -14.26 12.47
CA VAL A 410 3.96 -15.51 11.85
C VAL A 410 5.45 -15.70 12.06
N GLY A 411 5.79 -16.29 13.19
CA GLY A 411 7.14 -16.49 13.68
C GLY A 411 7.18 -16.53 15.20
N ASN A 412 8.39 -16.46 15.73
CA ASN A 412 8.67 -16.46 17.15
C ASN A 412 9.13 -15.09 17.62
N ASP A 413 9.11 -14.85 18.90
CA ASP A 413 9.59 -13.62 19.53
C ASP A 413 11.04 -13.24 19.13
N SER A 414 11.93 -14.24 19.07
CA SER A 414 13.32 -14.04 18.66
C SER A 414 13.49 -13.60 17.20
N ASP A 415 12.48 -13.78 16.36
CA ASP A 415 12.51 -13.41 14.95
C ASP A 415 12.34 -11.91 14.72
N ILE A 416 11.89 -11.19 15.76
CA ILE A 416 11.69 -9.75 15.71
C ILE A 416 13.02 -9.03 15.90
N VAL A 417 13.27 -8.02 15.09
CA VAL A 417 14.45 -7.15 15.19
C VAL A 417 14.54 -6.46 16.55
N PRO A 418 15.75 -6.23 17.09
CA PRO A 418 15.93 -5.59 18.41
C PRO A 418 15.85 -4.07 18.37
N ASP A 419 15.61 -3.48 17.18
CA ASP A 419 15.61 -2.05 16.94
C ASP A 419 14.40 -1.37 17.60
N ALA A 420 14.47 -0.04 17.77
CA ALA A 420 13.31 0.78 18.14
C ALA A 420 12.54 1.19 16.87
N PHE A 421 11.26 1.50 17.03
CA PHE A 421 10.43 2.08 15.96
C PHE A 421 10.91 3.46 15.47
N GLY A 422 11.73 4.13 16.26
CA GLY A 422 12.29 5.45 15.99
C GLY A 422 12.75 6.13 17.27
N PRO A 423 13.28 7.36 17.17
CA PRO A 423 13.63 8.14 18.35
C PRO A 423 12.43 8.29 19.29
N GLU A 424 12.64 8.06 20.58
CA GLU A 424 11.60 8.15 21.64
C GLU A 424 10.41 7.17 21.51
N LEU A 425 10.43 6.29 20.51
CA LEU A 425 9.45 5.21 20.35
C LEU A 425 9.94 3.91 21.02
N PRO A 426 9.02 2.97 21.34
CA PRO A 426 9.38 1.72 22.00
C PRO A 426 10.28 0.82 21.13
N LEU A 427 10.89 -0.18 21.76
CA LEU A 427 11.54 -1.27 21.03
C LEU A 427 10.48 -2.11 20.30
N ILE A 428 10.75 -2.42 19.02
CA ILE A 428 9.82 -3.18 18.17
C ILE A 428 9.45 -4.52 18.82
N ARG A 429 10.46 -5.26 19.32
CA ARG A 429 10.23 -6.56 19.94
C ARG A 429 9.36 -6.48 21.19
N ASP A 430 9.63 -5.53 22.08
CA ASP A 430 8.89 -5.42 23.35
C ASP A 430 7.43 -5.02 23.11
N TRP A 431 7.23 -4.07 22.20
CA TRP A 431 5.89 -3.65 21.79
C TRP A 431 5.11 -4.78 21.10
N THR A 432 5.77 -5.55 20.21
CA THR A 432 5.13 -6.67 19.51
C THR A 432 4.73 -7.77 20.49
N ARG A 433 5.53 -8.06 21.53
CA ARG A 433 5.18 -9.01 22.60
C ARG A 433 3.88 -8.64 23.31
N GLU A 434 3.64 -7.36 23.50
CA GLU A 434 2.45 -6.86 24.18
C GLU A 434 1.20 -6.93 23.30
N HIS A 435 1.35 -6.78 21.99
CA HIS A 435 0.22 -6.55 21.08
C HIS A 435 -0.09 -7.73 20.15
N TYR A 436 0.78 -8.75 20.05
CA TYR A 436 0.64 -9.87 19.13
C TYR A 436 0.73 -11.23 19.82
N SER A 437 -0.01 -12.19 19.29
CA SER A 437 0.19 -13.62 19.57
C SER A 437 1.19 -14.20 18.59
N PHE A 438 2.08 -15.09 19.06
CA PHE A 438 3.09 -15.74 18.23
C PHE A 438 2.60 -17.12 17.81
N ALA A 439 2.58 -17.39 16.50
CA ALA A 439 2.07 -18.63 15.95
C ALA A 439 3.14 -19.69 15.66
N GLY A 440 4.43 -19.32 15.68
CA GLY A 440 5.46 -20.10 15.02
C GLY A 440 5.46 -19.87 13.51
N TYR A 441 6.30 -20.58 12.76
CA TYR A 441 6.40 -20.38 11.33
C TYR A 441 5.45 -21.30 10.53
N VAL A 442 4.87 -20.78 9.46
CA VAL A 442 3.98 -21.53 8.57
C VAL A 442 4.76 -21.97 7.32
N THR A 443 5.11 -23.27 7.24
CA THR A 443 5.78 -23.83 6.06
C THR A 443 4.80 -24.29 4.97
N GLY A 444 3.54 -24.57 5.31
CA GLY A 444 2.57 -25.20 4.42
C GLY A 444 2.86 -26.67 4.10
N PHE A 445 3.85 -27.27 4.78
CA PHE A 445 4.21 -28.68 4.71
C PHE A 445 4.95 -29.10 5.99
N ASP A 446 4.96 -30.41 6.28
CA ASP A 446 5.80 -30.95 7.36
C ASP A 446 7.22 -31.24 6.82
N PRO A 447 8.27 -30.58 7.33
CA PRO A 447 9.65 -30.85 6.91
C PRO A 447 10.08 -32.30 7.06
N ALA A 448 9.46 -33.05 7.99
CA ALA A 448 9.74 -34.47 8.18
C ALA A 448 9.35 -35.34 6.97
N ASP A 449 8.37 -34.93 6.17
CA ASP A 449 7.97 -35.61 4.94
C ASP A 449 9.09 -35.67 3.89
N PHE A 450 10.07 -34.76 4.02
CA PHE A 450 11.22 -34.63 3.12
C PHE A 450 12.54 -35.14 3.70
N ALA A 451 12.49 -35.90 4.79
CA ALA A 451 13.69 -36.47 5.41
C ALA A 451 14.43 -37.45 4.48
N ASP A 452 13.70 -38.19 3.63
CA ASP A 452 14.27 -39.04 2.57
C ASP A 452 14.48 -38.24 1.29
N GLN A 453 15.61 -37.52 1.24
CA GLN A 453 15.99 -36.70 0.08
C GLN A 453 16.14 -37.52 -1.20
N GLY A 454 16.67 -38.78 -1.12
CA GLY A 454 16.85 -39.62 -2.28
C GLY A 454 15.53 -39.97 -2.95
N ARG A 455 14.53 -40.38 -2.16
CA ARG A 455 13.17 -40.62 -2.65
C ARG A 455 12.56 -39.37 -3.26
N LEU A 456 12.66 -38.24 -2.55
CA LEU A 456 12.09 -36.99 -3.03
C LEU A 456 12.72 -36.53 -4.35
N ARG A 457 14.03 -36.69 -4.53
CA ARG A 457 14.75 -36.36 -5.79
C ARG A 457 14.19 -37.15 -6.96
N HIS A 458 13.98 -38.48 -6.79
CA HIS A 458 13.35 -39.31 -7.82
C HIS A 458 11.92 -38.86 -8.15
N GLU A 459 11.13 -38.54 -7.13
CA GLU A 459 9.74 -38.09 -7.32
C GLU A 459 9.65 -36.80 -8.14
N VAL A 460 10.58 -35.82 -7.92
CA VAL A 460 10.62 -34.54 -8.66
C VAL A 460 11.46 -34.60 -9.94
N GLY A 461 12.00 -35.79 -10.31
CA GLY A 461 12.70 -36.03 -11.58
C GLY A 461 14.18 -35.65 -11.61
N TYR A 462 14.86 -35.65 -10.47
CA TYR A 462 16.30 -35.49 -10.39
C TYR A 462 17.03 -36.84 -10.29
N ARG A 463 18.23 -36.92 -10.86
CA ARG A 463 19.05 -38.15 -10.85
C ARG A 463 20.08 -38.07 -9.72
N ASP A 464 20.50 -39.25 -9.22
CA ASP A 464 21.42 -39.35 -8.09
C ASP A 464 22.80 -38.70 -8.35
N HIS A 465 23.25 -38.71 -9.59
CA HIS A 465 24.54 -38.17 -9.97
C HIS A 465 24.52 -36.67 -10.29
N GLU A 466 23.33 -36.04 -10.35
CA GLU A 466 23.19 -34.61 -10.61
C GLU A 466 23.44 -33.82 -9.32
N GLN A 467 24.09 -32.68 -9.44
CA GLN A 467 24.12 -31.63 -8.41
C GLN A 467 23.12 -30.55 -8.81
N VAL A 468 22.02 -30.47 -8.07
CA VAL A 468 20.88 -29.63 -8.44
C VAL A 468 20.95 -28.27 -7.76
N CYS A 469 21.02 -27.21 -8.56
CA CYS A 469 20.90 -25.84 -8.10
C CYS A 469 19.54 -25.24 -8.53
N ILE A 470 18.71 -24.82 -7.57
CA ILE A 470 17.45 -24.12 -7.83
C ILE A 470 17.65 -22.63 -7.69
N VAL A 471 17.19 -21.85 -8.67
CA VAL A 471 17.27 -20.40 -8.65
C VAL A 471 15.87 -19.80 -8.74
N THR A 472 15.50 -18.93 -7.81
CA THR A 472 14.15 -18.29 -7.83
C THR A 472 14.15 -16.92 -7.17
N VAL A 473 13.29 -16.02 -7.68
CA VAL A 473 13.16 -14.63 -7.23
C VAL A 473 11.73 -14.29 -6.75
N GLY A 474 10.89 -15.29 -6.56
CA GLY A 474 9.52 -15.08 -6.10
C GLY A 474 8.53 -14.72 -7.23
N GLY A 475 7.43 -14.06 -6.87
CA GLY A 475 6.28 -13.86 -7.77
C GLY A 475 6.01 -12.43 -8.23
N SER A 476 6.68 -11.43 -7.68
CA SER A 476 6.40 -10.00 -7.91
C SER A 476 6.89 -9.43 -9.24
N GLY A 477 7.72 -10.16 -9.99
CA GLY A 477 8.35 -9.65 -11.22
C GLY A 477 9.67 -8.90 -10.98
N VAL A 478 10.00 -8.60 -9.73
CA VAL A 478 11.26 -7.97 -9.32
C VAL A 478 12.34 -9.04 -9.16
N GLY A 479 13.51 -8.89 -9.77
CA GLY A 479 14.61 -9.86 -9.64
C GLY A 479 15.12 -10.42 -10.96
N GLY A 480 14.59 -10.00 -12.09
CA GLY A 480 15.07 -10.41 -13.41
C GLY A 480 16.57 -10.15 -13.62
N HIS A 481 17.12 -9.13 -12.99
CA HIS A 481 18.55 -8.81 -13.06
C HIS A 481 19.41 -9.84 -12.32
N LEU A 482 18.97 -10.34 -11.16
CA LEU A 482 19.65 -11.43 -10.47
C LEU A 482 19.63 -12.70 -11.32
N LEU A 483 18.47 -13.05 -11.88
CA LEU A 483 18.34 -14.24 -12.74
C LEU A 483 19.31 -14.17 -13.93
N ARG A 484 19.44 -13.01 -14.59
CA ARG A 484 20.39 -12.85 -15.71
C ARG A 484 21.83 -13.08 -15.25
N ARG A 485 22.27 -12.50 -14.14
CA ARG A 485 23.62 -12.71 -13.60
C ARG A 485 23.89 -14.17 -13.24
N VAL A 486 22.89 -14.88 -12.70
CA VAL A 486 23.01 -16.31 -12.38
C VAL A 486 23.08 -17.15 -13.65
N VAL A 487 22.28 -16.86 -14.68
CA VAL A 487 22.35 -17.54 -15.98
C VAL A 487 23.70 -17.29 -16.67
N GLU A 488 24.22 -16.06 -16.61
CA GLU A 488 25.55 -15.72 -17.10
C GLU A 488 26.70 -16.44 -16.34
N ALA A 489 26.49 -16.73 -15.05
CA ALA A 489 27.43 -17.48 -14.23
C ALA A 489 27.42 -19.00 -14.54
N PHE A 490 26.33 -19.51 -15.13
CA PHE A 490 26.13 -20.95 -15.31
C PHE A 490 27.22 -21.66 -16.13
N PRO A 491 27.74 -21.14 -17.29
CA PRO A 491 28.76 -21.82 -18.05
C PRO A 491 30.06 -22.08 -17.23
N GLU A 492 30.48 -21.12 -16.43
CA GLU A 492 31.64 -21.25 -15.56
C GLU A 492 31.39 -22.19 -14.39
N ALA A 493 30.22 -22.12 -13.76
CA ALA A 493 29.82 -23.04 -12.71
C ALA A 493 29.70 -24.49 -13.25
N LYS A 494 29.16 -24.68 -14.46
CA LYS A 494 29.04 -25.98 -15.13
C LYS A 494 30.41 -26.57 -15.48
N ARG A 495 31.35 -25.74 -15.92
CA ARG A 495 32.74 -26.15 -16.20
C ARG A 495 33.43 -26.70 -14.94
N ARG A 496 33.17 -26.10 -13.78
CA ARG A 496 33.75 -26.52 -12.49
C ARG A 496 33.01 -27.71 -11.88
N ILE A 497 31.70 -27.80 -12.13
CA ILE A 497 30.81 -28.84 -11.60
C ILE A 497 30.14 -29.54 -12.79
N PRO A 498 30.81 -30.54 -13.42
CA PRO A 498 30.25 -31.22 -14.61
C PRO A 498 28.86 -31.85 -14.37
N ALA A 499 28.56 -32.25 -13.13
CA ALA A 499 27.28 -32.81 -12.72
C ALA A 499 26.20 -31.75 -12.43
N LEU A 500 26.50 -30.44 -12.55
CA LEU A 500 25.55 -29.38 -12.24
C LEU A 500 24.32 -29.44 -13.17
N ARG A 501 23.14 -29.48 -12.58
CA ARG A 501 21.85 -29.17 -13.21
C ARG A 501 21.28 -27.93 -12.53
N MET A 502 21.06 -26.87 -13.29
CA MET A 502 20.47 -25.64 -12.77
C MET A 502 19.04 -25.51 -13.27
N VAL A 503 18.11 -25.24 -12.35
CA VAL A 503 16.70 -24.96 -12.65
C VAL A 503 16.38 -23.55 -12.19
N VAL A 504 16.12 -22.68 -13.15
CA VAL A 504 15.77 -21.27 -12.92
C VAL A 504 14.26 -21.12 -13.00
N VAL A 505 13.65 -20.64 -11.91
CA VAL A 505 12.21 -20.40 -11.81
C VAL A 505 11.98 -18.90 -11.80
N THR A 506 11.49 -18.36 -12.92
CA THR A 506 11.41 -16.90 -13.13
C THR A 506 10.23 -16.25 -12.41
N GLY A 507 9.26 -17.04 -11.98
CA GLY A 507 7.98 -16.54 -11.48
C GLY A 507 7.00 -16.21 -12.62
N PRO A 508 5.72 -15.92 -12.26
CA PRO A 508 4.65 -15.79 -13.25
C PRO A 508 4.70 -14.50 -14.09
N ARG A 509 5.57 -13.56 -13.74
CA ARG A 509 5.63 -12.20 -14.35
C ARG A 509 6.88 -11.97 -15.21
N ILE A 510 7.89 -12.84 -15.15
CA ILE A 510 9.10 -12.75 -15.97
C ILE A 510 9.05 -13.84 -17.04
N ASP A 511 9.17 -13.45 -18.32
CA ASP A 511 9.12 -14.39 -19.46
C ASP A 511 10.37 -15.29 -19.47
N PRO A 512 10.22 -16.63 -19.33
CA PRO A 512 11.34 -17.57 -19.40
C PRO A 512 12.10 -17.52 -20.73
N GLY A 513 11.43 -17.18 -21.84
CA GLY A 513 12.01 -17.10 -23.17
C GLY A 513 13.06 -15.99 -23.36
N THR A 514 13.22 -15.10 -22.35
CA THR A 514 14.22 -14.03 -22.39
C THR A 514 15.62 -14.47 -21.95
N PHE A 515 15.77 -15.72 -21.46
CA PHE A 515 17.03 -16.23 -20.95
C PHE A 515 17.72 -17.15 -21.96
N ALA A 516 19.07 -17.17 -21.92
CA ALA A 516 19.86 -18.02 -22.80
C ALA A 516 19.69 -19.50 -22.46
N GLU A 517 19.65 -20.34 -23.49
CA GLU A 517 19.60 -21.80 -23.35
C GLU A 517 21.02 -22.39 -23.25
N HIS A 518 21.23 -23.29 -22.30
CA HIS A 518 22.45 -24.05 -22.12
C HIS A 518 22.16 -25.51 -21.76
N GLU A 519 23.00 -26.42 -22.15
CA GLU A 519 22.88 -27.83 -21.73
C GLU A 519 23.06 -27.95 -20.20
N GLY A 520 22.04 -28.49 -19.52
CA GLY A 520 22.01 -28.60 -18.06
C GLY A 520 21.44 -27.39 -17.34
N LEU A 521 21.00 -26.35 -18.07
CA LEU A 521 20.21 -25.24 -17.58
C LEU A 521 18.77 -25.38 -18.05
N GLU A 522 17.85 -25.32 -17.14
CA GLU A 522 16.42 -25.36 -17.42
C GLU A 522 15.76 -24.07 -16.87
N VAL A 523 15.03 -23.34 -17.71
CA VAL A 523 14.32 -22.12 -17.32
C VAL A 523 12.80 -22.35 -17.38
N ARG A 524 12.11 -22.11 -16.28
CA ARG A 524 10.65 -22.29 -16.15
C ARG A 524 10.00 -21.03 -15.55
N GLY A 525 8.81 -20.69 -16.04
CA GLY A 525 8.04 -19.55 -15.49
C GLY A 525 7.45 -19.86 -14.12
N PHE A 526 6.92 -21.07 -13.95
CA PHE A 526 6.26 -21.50 -12.70
C PHE A 526 6.41 -23.01 -12.51
N ILE A 527 6.68 -23.41 -11.28
CA ILE A 527 6.70 -24.82 -10.87
C ILE A 527 5.67 -24.99 -9.74
N PRO A 528 4.65 -25.82 -9.93
CA PRO A 528 3.76 -26.21 -8.83
C PRO A 528 4.57 -26.88 -7.71
N GLU A 529 4.18 -26.64 -6.46
CA GLU A 529 4.87 -27.22 -5.29
C GLU A 529 6.40 -27.02 -5.31
N LEU A 530 6.86 -25.81 -5.68
CA LEU A 530 8.29 -25.49 -5.76
C LEU A 530 9.07 -25.87 -4.48
N TYR A 531 8.43 -25.84 -3.32
CA TYR A 531 9.02 -26.25 -2.04
C TYR A 531 9.55 -27.70 -2.06
N ARG A 532 8.95 -28.62 -2.84
CA ARG A 532 9.47 -29.99 -3.00
C ARG A 532 10.78 -30.01 -3.77
N HIS A 533 10.88 -29.18 -4.81
CA HIS A 533 12.13 -29.01 -5.56
C HIS A 533 13.21 -28.35 -4.71
N LEU A 534 12.85 -27.34 -3.89
CA LEU A 534 13.75 -26.71 -2.93
C LEU A 534 14.24 -27.72 -1.88
N ALA A 535 13.35 -28.55 -1.33
CA ALA A 535 13.73 -29.59 -0.37
C ALA A 535 14.64 -30.67 -0.99
N ALA A 536 14.57 -30.90 -2.31
CA ALA A 536 15.36 -31.87 -3.05
C ALA A 536 16.70 -31.34 -3.59
N CYS A 537 16.94 -30.02 -3.56
CA CYS A 537 18.12 -29.41 -4.15
C CYS A 537 19.39 -29.61 -3.32
N ASP A 538 20.54 -29.41 -3.96
CA ASP A 538 21.87 -29.39 -3.32
C ASP A 538 22.32 -27.97 -3.00
N LEU A 539 21.70 -26.96 -3.63
CA LEU A 539 21.86 -25.54 -3.37
C LEU A 539 20.66 -24.77 -3.90
N ALA A 540 20.26 -23.71 -3.22
CA ALA A 540 19.36 -22.70 -3.80
C ALA A 540 20.06 -21.34 -3.92
N VAL A 541 19.67 -20.55 -4.93
CA VAL A 541 20.00 -19.13 -5.05
C VAL A 541 18.70 -18.35 -5.11
N VAL A 542 18.46 -17.51 -4.10
CA VAL A 542 17.17 -16.83 -3.92
C VAL A 542 17.36 -15.33 -3.69
N GLN A 543 16.30 -14.56 -3.91
CA GLN A 543 16.32 -13.10 -3.74
C GLN A 543 16.29 -12.65 -2.26
N GLY A 544 15.87 -13.51 -1.33
CA GLY A 544 15.76 -13.15 0.08
C GLY A 544 14.33 -12.91 0.55
N GLY A 545 13.32 -13.37 -0.19
CA GLY A 545 11.95 -13.41 0.31
C GLY A 545 11.81 -14.41 1.47
N LEU A 546 11.11 -14.01 2.54
CA LEU A 546 11.08 -14.75 3.79
C LEU A 546 10.61 -16.20 3.61
N THR A 547 9.50 -16.43 2.92
CA THR A 547 8.91 -17.77 2.77
C THR A 547 9.89 -18.77 2.18
N THR A 548 10.54 -18.42 1.05
CA THR A 548 11.50 -19.32 0.41
C THR A 548 12.72 -19.57 1.28
N CYS A 549 13.24 -18.54 1.96
CA CYS A 549 14.37 -18.68 2.88
C CYS A 549 14.04 -19.60 4.06
N MET A 550 12.86 -19.47 4.64
CA MET A 550 12.43 -20.30 5.78
C MET A 550 12.10 -21.74 5.36
N GLU A 551 11.57 -21.98 4.16
CA GLU A 551 11.38 -23.32 3.60
C GLU A 551 12.71 -24.06 3.43
N LEU A 552 13.75 -23.37 2.91
CA LEU A 552 15.11 -23.89 2.79
C LEU A 552 15.75 -24.13 4.17
N THR A 553 15.50 -23.24 5.13
CA THR A 553 15.96 -23.40 6.51
C THR A 553 15.32 -24.63 7.16
N ALA A 554 14.00 -24.77 7.05
CA ALA A 554 13.24 -25.89 7.62
C ALA A 554 13.65 -27.25 7.04
N THR A 555 13.96 -27.29 5.74
CA THR A 555 14.40 -28.51 5.03
C THR A 555 15.92 -28.70 5.08
N ARG A 556 16.65 -27.80 5.78
CA ARG A 556 18.13 -27.83 5.94
C ARG A 556 18.88 -27.93 4.60
N ARG A 557 18.50 -27.04 3.64
CA ARG A 557 19.19 -26.93 2.37
C ARG A 557 20.12 -25.73 2.37
N PRO A 558 21.37 -25.87 1.88
CA PRO A 558 22.25 -24.73 1.71
C PRO A 558 21.65 -23.74 0.70
N PHE A 559 21.76 -22.44 0.97
CA PHE A 559 21.30 -21.44 0.02
C PHE A 559 22.07 -20.12 0.11
N LEU A 560 22.16 -19.46 -1.03
CA LEU A 560 22.60 -18.08 -1.17
C LEU A 560 21.36 -17.20 -1.28
N TYR A 561 21.35 -16.07 -0.57
CA TYR A 561 20.29 -15.09 -0.75
C TYR A 561 20.90 -13.73 -1.09
N VAL A 562 20.25 -13.05 -2.05
CA VAL A 562 20.69 -11.78 -2.61
C VAL A 562 19.56 -10.78 -2.43
N PRO A 563 19.51 -10.05 -1.29
CA PRO A 563 18.43 -9.11 -1.04
C PRO A 563 18.42 -7.97 -2.06
N LEU A 564 17.24 -7.43 -2.32
CA LEU A 564 17.11 -6.19 -3.07
C LEU A 564 17.77 -5.04 -2.31
N ARG A 565 18.45 -4.16 -3.03
CA ARG A 565 18.88 -2.88 -2.45
C ARG A 565 17.63 -2.13 -1.97
N HIS A 566 17.78 -1.36 -0.91
CA HIS A 566 16.73 -0.51 -0.31
C HIS A 566 15.42 -1.24 0.09
N HIS A 567 15.45 -2.58 0.18
CA HIS A 567 14.31 -3.35 0.68
C HIS A 567 14.49 -3.61 2.18
N PHE A 568 13.90 -2.74 3.01
CA PHE A 568 14.09 -2.78 4.46
C PHE A 568 13.72 -4.14 5.08
N GLU A 569 12.61 -4.77 4.65
CA GLU A 569 12.20 -6.08 5.15
C GLU A 569 13.28 -7.13 4.92
N GLN A 570 13.82 -7.25 3.69
CA GLN A 570 14.86 -8.24 3.37
C GLN A 570 16.21 -7.95 4.07
N ASN A 571 16.57 -6.66 4.18
CA ASN A 571 17.86 -6.26 4.74
C ASN A 571 17.89 -6.23 6.26
N PHE A 572 16.75 -6.08 6.94
CA PHE A 572 16.65 -6.05 8.41
C PHE A 572 15.90 -7.26 8.93
N HIS A 573 14.60 -7.41 8.64
CA HIS A 573 13.74 -8.42 9.26
C HIS A 573 14.11 -9.84 8.82
N VAL A 574 14.18 -10.10 7.51
CA VAL A 574 14.55 -11.43 6.98
C VAL A 574 15.99 -11.77 7.37
N ARG A 575 16.93 -10.85 7.18
CA ARG A 575 18.33 -11.06 7.56
C ARG A 575 18.47 -11.38 9.03
N HIS A 576 17.84 -10.60 9.93
CA HIS A 576 17.86 -10.86 11.37
C HIS A 576 17.37 -12.27 11.68
N ARG A 577 16.24 -12.68 11.07
CA ARG A 577 15.67 -14.02 11.26
C ARG A 577 16.64 -15.09 10.78
N LEU A 578 17.20 -14.98 9.59
CA LEU A 578 18.18 -15.93 9.07
C LEU A 578 19.43 -16.04 9.95
N ASP A 579 19.92 -14.92 10.49
CA ASP A 579 21.04 -14.89 11.44
C ASP A 579 20.68 -15.65 12.75
N GLN A 580 19.44 -15.53 13.25
CA GLN A 580 18.96 -16.29 14.41
C GLN A 580 18.96 -17.81 14.17
N TYR A 581 18.63 -18.24 12.95
CA TYR A 581 18.63 -19.67 12.58
C TYR A 581 20.01 -20.17 12.11
N GLY A 582 20.98 -19.29 11.94
CA GLY A 582 22.28 -19.59 11.34
C GLY A 582 22.15 -20.04 9.88
N ALA A 583 21.14 -19.53 9.16
CA ALA A 583 20.69 -20.05 7.88
C ALA A 583 21.08 -19.15 6.72
N GLY A 584 21.39 -19.79 5.59
CA GLY A 584 21.72 -19.11 4.34
C GLY A 584 23.05 -18.36 4.36
N ARG A 585 23.47 -17.91 3.21
CA ARG A 585 24.64 -17.04 3.04
C ARG A 585 24.27 -15.84 2.18
N MET A 586 24.37 -14.66 2.77
CA MET A 586 24.09 -13.41 2.06
C MET A 586 25.17 -13.13 1.02
N LEU A 587 24.74 -12.65 -0.15
CA LEU A 587 25.60 -12.09 -1.18
C LEU A 587 25.02 -10.72 -1.58
N ASP A 588 25.84 -9.69 -1.44
CA ASP A 588 25.48 -8.36 -1.91
C ASP A 588 25.38 -8.35 -3.44
N PHE A 589 24.30 -7.76 -3.97
CA PHE A 589 24.09 -7.71 -5.43
C PHE A 589 25.21 -6.96 -6.16
N ASP A 590 25.78 -5.91 -5.58
CA ASP A 590 26.88 -5.17 -6.22
C ASP A 590 28.16 -6.00 -6.33
N LEU A 591 28.33 -6.97 -5.44
CA LEU A 591 29.42 -7.95 -5.46
C LEU A 591 29.07 -9.23 -6.23
N ALA A 592 27.80 -9.43 -6.59
CA ALA A 592 27.28 -10.63 -7.26
C ALA A 592 27.58 -10.61 -8.77
N THR A 593 28.86 -10.52 -9.16
CA THR A 593 29.28 -10.71 -10.55
C THR A 593 29.07 -12.17 -10.97
N PRO A 594 28.94 -12.49 -12.28
CA PRO A 594 28.82 -13.88 -12.74
C PRO A 594 29.95 -14.77 -12.21
N ASP A 595 31.17 -14.29 -12.18
CA ASP A 595 32.32 -15.06 -11.64
C ASP A 595 32.19 -15.27 -10.12
N ALA A 596 31.77 -14.26 -9.37
CA ALA A 596 31.54 -14.37 -7.93
C ALA A 596 30.44 -15.37 -7.63
N ILE A 597 29.31 -15.32 -8.37
CA ILE A 597 28.20 -16.26 -8.26
C ILE A 597 28.68 -17.69 -8.57
N ALA A 598 29.43 -17.91 -9.69
CA ALA A 598 29.96 -19.21 -10.02
C ALA A 598 30.89 -19.76 -8.93
N ASN A 599 31.73 -18.91 -8.34
CA ASN A 599 32.59 -19.27 -7.21
C ASN A 599 31.77 -19.70 -5.99
N MET A 600 30.72 -18.92 -5.63
CA MET A 600 29.87 -19.20 -4.48
C MET A 600 29.08 -20.51 -4.69
N ILE A 601 28.52 -20.73 -5.89
CA ILE A 601 27.84 -22.00 -6.22
C ILE A 601 28.80 -23.16 -6.03
N THR A 602 30.05 -23.06 -6.52
CA THR A 602 31.05 -24.13 -6.39
C THR A 602 31.42 -24.42 -4.94
N GLN A 603 31.42 -23.42 -4.07
CA GLN A 603 31.76 -23.57 -2.65
C GLN A 603 30.63 -24.14 -1.81
N GLU A 604 29.40 -23.78 -2.13
CA GLU A 604 28.23 -24.06 -1.26
C GLU A 604 27.40 -25.27 -1.71
N ILE A 605 27.47 -25.69 -2.97
CA ILE A 605 26.65 -26.82 -3.46
C ILE A 605 27.01 -28.12 -2.76
N GLY A 606 26.01 -28.80 -2.22
CA GLY A 606 26.16 -30.06 -1.49
C GLY A 606 26.78 -29.92 -0.10
N ARG A 607 26.97 -28.69 0.40
CA ARG A 607 27.48 -28.44 1.75
C ARG A 607 26.46 -28.92 2.78
N SER A 608 26.92 -29.64 3.79
CA SER A 608 26.10 -29.92 4.98
C SER A 608 25.93 -28.67 5.81
N VAL A 609 24.70 -28.39 6.24
CA VAL A 609 24.34 -27.24 7.06
C VAL A 609 23.73 -27.68 8.40
N ASP A 610 23.98 -26.90 9.44
CA ASP A 610 23.44 -27.13 10.78
C ASP A 610 22.59 -25.92 11.22
N TYR A 611 21.46 -25.75 10.58
CA TYR A 611 20.49 -24.70 10.92
C TYR A 611 19.69 -25.08 12.17
N LYS A 612 19.32 -24.08 12.98
CA LYS A 612 18.34 -24.31 14.04
C LYS A 612 17.04 -24.88 13.46
N ALA A 613 16.38 -25.73 14.21
CA ALA A 613 15.08 -26.27 13.78
C ALA A 613 14.03 -25.14 13.69
N VAL A 614 13.25 -25.16 12.62
CA VAL A 614 12.11 -24.29 12.43
C VAL A 614 10.88 -24.97 13.03
N GLU A 615 10.16 -24.28 13.92
CA GLU A 615 8.84 -24.70 14.37
C GLU A 615 7.85 -24.53 13.22
N SER A 616 7.27 -25.62 12.72
CA SER A 616 6.45 -25.64 11.49
C SER A 616 4.95 -25.87 11.74
N ASP A 617 4.51 -25.78 12.99
CA ASP A 617 3.12 -25.94 13.42
C ASP A 617 2.32 -24.62 13.39
N GLY A 618 2.90 -23.57 12.84
CA GLY A 618 2.31 -22.24 12.78
C GLY A 618 0.93 -22.17 12.12
N ALA A 619 0.65 -23.02 11.12
CA ALA A 619 -0.67 -23.08 10.49
C ALA A 619 -1.75 -23.54 11.49
N THR A 620 -1.47 -24.61 12.25
CA THR A 620 -2.37 -25.14 13.26
C THR A 620 -2.57 -24.16 14.41
N ASN A 621 -1.49 -23.51 14.88
CA ASN A 621 -1.55 -22.53 15.95
C ASN A 621 -2.36 -21.30 15.52
N THR A 622 -2.10 -20.76 14.32
CA THR A 622 -2.85 -19.66 13.75
C THR A 622 -4.34 -20.00 13.61
N ALA A 623 -4.65 -21.17 13.03
CA ALA A 623 -6.03 -21.60 12.86
C ALA A 623 -6.75 -21.77 14.21
N THR A 624 -6.05 -22.22 15.25
CA THR A 624 -6.62 -22.36 16.59
C THR A 624 -6.99 -20.99 17.17
N LEU A 625 -6.10 -19.98 17.07
CA LEU A 625 -6.37 -18.62 17.52
C LEU A 625 -7.55 -17.99 16.74
N ILE A 626 -7.60 -18.20 15.42
CA ILE A 626 -8.69 -17.69 14.57
C ILE A 626 -10.04 -18.37 14.94
N ALA A 627 -10.02 -19.67 15.22
CA ALA A 627 -11.22 -20.44 15.54
C ALA A 627 -11.96 -19.94 16.81
N GLU A 628 -11.25 -19.29 17.72
CA GLU A 628 -11.86 -18.68 18.92
C GLU A 628 -12.87 -17.57 18.60
N LEU A 629 -12.78 -16.97 17.40
CA LEU A 629 -13.67 -15.90 16.95
C LEU A 629 -14.88 -16.42 16.16
N LEU A 630 -14.89 -17.68 15.80
CA LEU A 630 -15.98 -18.36 15.09
C LEU A 630 -16.91 -19.07 16.05
#